data_b8d648924aef3f34dd4b86ed21258239
#
_entry.id   b8d648924aef3f34dd4b86ed21258239
#
_cell.length_a   1.000
_cell.length_b   1.000
_cell.length_c   1.000
_cell.angle_alpha   90.00
_cell.angle_beta   90.00
_cell.angle_gamma   90.00
#
_symmetry.space_group_name_H-M   'P 1'
#
loop_
_entity.id
_entity.type
_entity.pdbx_description
1 polymer ?
#
loop_
_entity_poly.entity_id
_entity_poly.type
_entity_poly.pdbx_seq_one_letter_code
_entity_poly.pdbx_strand_id
1 'polypeptide(L)'
;MLNGHNHLYERTDPIKAGQGTKQVAPGGTVNSKTDGVTYITAGGGGESINDWIDEAAGDSYLGHVHDATVTMRWDDEDGGGHRKKVTWSRVRFRGYSLVHVDVTPAAGGKPGRLKVRALTEDNVLVDDLTIRRG
;
A
#
# COMPACT_ATOMS: atom_id res chain seq x y z
N MET A 1 4.34 4.98 5.20
CA MET A 1 3.26 5.63 5.96
C MET A 1 2.14 4.61 6.12
N LEU A 2 1.57 4.45 7.32
CA LEU A 2 0.43 3.56 7.57
C LEU A 2 -0.81 4.43 7.82
N ASN A 3 -1.91 4.08 7.16
CA ASN A 3 -3.20 4.75 7.26
C ASN A 3 -4.30 3.71 7.55
N GLY A 4 -5.43 4.16 8.06
CA GLY A 4 -6.68 3.42 8.16
C GLY A 4 -7.78 4.12 7.35
N HIS A 5 -9.00 4.15 7.89
CA HIS A 5 -10.20 4.81 7.39
C HIS A 5 -10.89 4.10 6.23
N ASN A 6 -10.22 3.82 5.12
CA ASN A 6 -10.80 2.99 4.08
C ASN A 6 -10.72 1.51 4.48
N HIS A 7 -11.86 0.83 4.53
CA HIS A 7 -11.99 -0.53 5.03
C HIS A 7 -11.56 -1.56 3.98
N LEU A 8 -10.28 -1.54 3.64
CA LEU A 8 -9.62 -2.40 2.67
C LEU A 8 -8.10 -2.36 2.91
N TYR A 9 -7.35 -3.13 2.13
CA TYR A 9 -5.91 -3.03 2.06
C TYR A 9 -5.47 -2.43 0.72
N GLU A 10 -4.60 -1.44 0.77
CA GLU A 10 -3.93 -0.91 -0.42
C GLU A 10 -2.47 -0.57 -0.09
N ARG A 11 -1.55 -0.93 -1.00
CA ARG A 11 -0.17 -0.48 -0.95
C ARG A 11 0.24 0.19 -2.26
N THR A 12 0.84 1.36 -2.13
CA THR A 12 1.41 2.05 -3.30
C THR A 12 2.84 1.61 -3.57
N ASP A 13 3.29 1.80 -4.81
CA ASP A 13 4.71 1.94 -5.09
C ASP A 13 5.29 3.13 -4.31
N PRO A 14 6.61 3.22 -4.12
CA PRO A 14 7.19 4.41 -3.52
C PRO A 14 6.93 5.65 -4.38
N ILE A 15 6.46 6.72 -3.72
CA ILE A 15 6.06 7.98 -4.35
C ILE A 15 7.04 9.08 -3.92
N LYS A 16 7.49 9.87 -4.91
CA LYS A 16 8.28 11.07 -4.70
C LYS A 16 7.80 12.17 -5.63
N ALA A 17 7.58 13.36 -5.09
CA ALA A 17 7.02 14.49 -5.85
C ALA A 17 5.73 14.15 -6.64
N GLY A 18 4.83 13.38 -6.05
CA GLY A 18 3.55 12.99 -6.64
C GLY A 18 3.61 11.92 -7.73
N GLN A 19 4.77 11.30 -7.96
CA GLN A 19 4.98 10.27 -8.97
C GLN A 19 5.52 8.99 -8.34
N GLY A 20 5.07 7.84 -8.84
CA GLY A 20 5.69 6.56 -8.54
C GLY A 20 7.12 6.51 -9.10
N THR A 21 8.07 6.05 -8.31
CA THR A 21 9.50 6.04 -8.70
C THR A 21 9.94 4.71 -9.28
N LYS A 22 9.37 3.62 -8.80
CA LYS A 22 9.63 2.26 -9.30
C LYS A 22 8.48 1.33 -8.94
N GLN A 23 8.30 0.27 -9.69
CA GLN A 23 7.35 -0.79 -9.38
C GLN A 23 7.96 -1.76 -8.35
N VAL A 24 7.21 -2.07 -7.29
CA VAL A 24 7.67 -2.97 -6.22
C VAL A 24 6.62 -4.06 -5.98
N ALA A 25 6.87 -5.25 -6.52
CA ALA A 25 6.03 -6.43 -6.29
C ALA A 25 6.07 -6.89 -4.82
N PRO A 26 5.11 -7.71 -4.35
CA PRO A 26 5.22 -8.43 -3.09
C PRO A 26 6.56 -9.17 -2.97
N GLY A 27 7.17 -9.18 -1.79
CA GLY A 27 8.53 -9.66 -1.55
C GLY A 27 9.63 -8.63 -1.82
N GLY A 28 9.30 -7.51 -2.44
CA GLY A 28 10.26 -6.50 -2.84
C GLY A 28 10.82 -5.65 -1.69
N THR A 29 11.75 -4.77 -2.04
CA THR A 29 12.41 -3.87 -1.08
C THR A 29 12.36 -2.42 -1.59
N VAL A 30 12.04 -1.51 -0.67
CA VAL A 30 12.07 -0.06 -0.85
C VAL A 30 13.17 0.54 0.01
N ASN A 31 13.96 1.44 -0.55
CA ASN A 31 14.85 2.32 0.21
C ASN A 31 14.17 3.68 0.39
N SER A 32 13.64 3.94 1.58
CA SER A 32 12.88 5.17 1.84
C SER A 32 13.69 6.48 1.71
N LYS A 33 15.03 6.39 1.66
CA LYS A 33 15.89 7.56 1.44
C LYS A 33 15.95 7.97 -0.04
N THR A 34 15.95 7.01 -0.94
CA THR A 34 16.12 7.22 -2.39
C THR A 34 14.83 7.08 -3.17
N ASP A 35 14.02 6.08 -2.84
CA ASP A 35 12.87 5.68 -3.63
C ASP A 35 11.61 6.50 -3.32
N GLY A 36 11.52 7.10 -2.13
CA GLY A 36 10.36 7.88 -1.72
C GLY A 36 9.54 7.20 -0.63
N VAL A 37 8.28 7.60 -0.50
CA VAL A 37 7.37 7.13 0.54
C VAL A 37 6.39 6.11 -0.03
N THR A 38 6.30 4.94 0.59
CA THR A 38 5.24 3.97 0.35
C THR A 38 4.09 4.23 1.32
N TYR A 39 2.87 4.32 0.79
CA TYR A 39 1.64 4.45 1.56
C TYR A 39 0.97 3.09 1.65
N ILE A 40 0.49 2.76 2.84
CA ILE A 40 -0.21 1.51 3.12
C ILE A 40 -1.49 1.85 3.87
N THR A 41 -2.62 1.54 3.26
CA THR A 41 -3.93 1.60 3.88
C THR A 41 -4.24 0.23 4.47
N ALA A 42 -4.50 0.18 5.76
CA ALA A 42 -4.72 -1.04 6.54
C ALA A 42 -6.01 -0.90 7.37
N GLY A 43 -7.13 -0.71 6.69
CA GLY A 43 -8.43 -0.47 7.32
C GLY A 43 -9.35 -1.69 7.39
N GLY A 44 -8.92 -2.86 6.94
CA GLY A 44 -9.72 -4.09 6.86
C GLY A 44 -9.94 -4.82 8.19
N GLY A 45 -9.85 -4.15 9.33
CA GLY A 45 -9.82 -4.76 10.67
C GLY A 45 -11.16 -5.09 11.32
N GLY A 46 -12.27 -5.21 10.58
CA GLY A 46 -13.52 -5.73 11.16
C GLY A 46 -14.77 -4.86 11.00
N GLU A 47 -14.69 -3.71 10.35
CA GLU A 47 -15.85 -2.94 9.91
C GLU A 47 -16.28 -3.39 8.50
N SER A 48 -17.44 -2.95 8.00
CA SER A 48 -17.92 -3.25 6.65
C SER A 48 -16.88 -2.89 5.58
N ILE A 49 -16.66 -3.79 4.63
CA ILE A 49 -15.65 -3.60 3.59
C ILE A 49 -16.11 -2.55 2.57
N ASN A 50 -15.22 -1.60 2.24
CA ASN A 50 -15.49 -0.59 1.22
C ASN A 50 -15.27 -1.14 -0.20
N ASP A 51 -15.99 -0.56 -1.16
CA ASP A 51 -15.76 -0.79 -2.58
C ASP A 51 -14.68 0.12 -3.15
N TRP A 52 -14.04 -0.32 -4.24
CA TRP A 52 -13.18 0.55 -5.03
C TRP A 52 -14.00 1.56 -5.81
N ILE A 53 -13.48 2.77 -5.98
CA ILE A 53 -14.12 3.82 -6.77
C ILE A 53 -14.14 3.47 -8.27
N ASP A 54 -13.15 2.72 -8.72
CA ASP A 54 -12.97 2.31 -10.11
C ASP A 54 -13.14 0.79 -10.21
N GLU A 55 -14.32 0.34 -10.62
CA GLU A 55 -14.62 -1.08 -10.79
C GLU A 55 -13.71 -1.77 -11.81
N ALA A 56 -13.20 -1.03 -12.80
CA ALA A 56 -12.24 -1.55 -13.78
C ALA A 56 -10.89 -1.91 -13.13
N ALA A 57 -10.63 -1.45 -11.92
CA ALA A 57 -9.43 -1.77 -11.16
C ALA A 57 -9.44 -3.18 -10.55
N GLY A 58 -10.54 -3.93 -10.68
CA GLY A 58 -10.69 -5.26 -10.12
C GLY A 58 -10.86 -5.28 -8.60
N ASP A 59 -11.27 -6.42 -8.05
CA ASP A 59 -11.72 -6.50 -6.66
C ASP A 59 -10.58 -6.75 -5.67
N SER A 60 -9.78 -7.79 -5.90
CA SER A 60 -8.80 -8.23 -4.92
C SER A 60 -7.62 -8.91 -5.59
N TYR A 61 -6.43 -8.57 -5.16
CA TYR A 61 -5.19 -9.10 -5.68
C TYR A 61 -4.37 -9.75 -4.56
N LEU A 62 -4.67 -11.02 -4.27
CA LEU A 62 -3.91 -11.82 -3.30
C LEU A 62 -2.52 -12.12 -3.86
N GLY A 63 -1.48 -11.55 -3.26
CA GLY A 63 -0.09 -11.78 -3.64
C GLY A 63 0.28 -11.32 -5.05
N HIS A 64 -0.58 -10.54 -5.71
CA HIS A 64 -0.37 -10.05 -7.07
C HIS A 64 -0.13 -8.54 -7.11
N VAL A 65 0.56 -8.10 -8.14
CA VAL A 65 0.68 -6.69 -8.47
C VAL A 65 -0.52 -6.22 -9.29
N HIS A 66 -0.89 -4.97 -9.10
CA HIS A 66 -1.89 -4.30 -9.90
C HIS A 66 -1.20 -3.42 -10.94
N ASP A 67 -1.30 -3.79 -12.21
CA ASP A 67 -0.63 -3.09 -13.31
C ASP A 67 -1.52 -2.09 -14.06
N ALA A 68 -2.80 -2.03 -13.71
CA ALA A 68 -3.73 -1.13 -14.36
C ALA A 68 -3.60 0.31 -13.82
N THR A 69 -3.97 1.26 -14.66
CA THR A 69 -4.19 2.65 -14.25
C THR A 69 -5.50 2.73 -13.48
N VAL A 70 -5.45 3.28 -12.28
CA VAL A 70 -6.62 3.44 -11.42
C VAL A 70 -6.96 4.92 -11.22
N THR A 71 -8.21 5.18 -10.82
CA THR A 71 -8.66 6.51 -10.48
C THR A 71 -8.43 6.77 -8.99
N MET A 72 -7.61 7.77 -8.68
CA MET A 72 -7.54 8.37 -7.36
C MET A 72 -8.57 9.51 -7.28
N ARG A 73 -9.27 9.58 -6.16
CA ARG A 73 -10.20 10.67 -5.84
C ARG A 73 -9.78 11.35 -4.56
N TRP A 74 -9.93 12.66 -4.50
CA TRP A 74 -9.82 13.47 -3.27
C TRP A 74 -10.75 14.66 -3.36
N ASP A 75 -11.12 15.19 -2.22
CA ASP A 75 -11.94 16.40 -2.10
C ASP A 75 -11.07 17.50 -1.47
N ASP A 76 -11.22 18.73 -1.96
CA ASP A 76 -10.62 19.91 -1.34
C ASP A 76 -11.38 20.30 -0.06
N GLU A 77 -10.77 21.15 0.74
CA GLU A 77 -11.41 21.70 1.96
C GLU A 77 -12.74 22.40 1.66
N ASP A 78 -12.88 22.97 0.47
CA ASP A 78 -14.10 23.64 -0.02
C ASP A 78 -15.12 22.66 -0.66
N GLY A 79 -14.87 21.36 -0.63
CA GLY A 79 -15.77 20.33 -1.16
C GLY A 79 -15.68 20.10 -2.66
N GLY A 80 -14.69 20.65 -3.34
CA GLY A 80 -14.39 20.38 -4.74
C GLY A 80 -13.83 18.98 -4.96
N GLY A 81 -14.56 18.10 -5.66
CA GLY A 81 -14.12 16.74 -5.96
C GLY A 81 -13.13 16.69 -7.13
N HIS A 82 -11.99 16.07 -6.92
CA HIS A 82 -10.96 15.84 -7.93
C HIS A 82 -10.77 14.37 -8.25
N ARG A 83 -10.36 14.09 -9.49
CA ARG A 83 -10.01 12.74 -9.95
C ARG A 83 -8.73 12.77 -10.76
N LYS A 84 -7.87 11.79 -10.55
CA LYS A 84 -6.63 11.63 -11.33
C LYS A 84 -6.36 10.16 -11.60
N LYS A 85 -5.96 9.85 -12.82
CA LYS A 85 -5.45 8.51 -13.16
C LYS A 85 -4.03 8.36 -12.62
N VAL A 86 -3.77 7.24 -11.92
CA VAL A 86 -2.48 6.91 -11.32
C VAL A 86 -2.12 5.45 -11.58
N THR A 87 -0.82 5.17 -11.63
CA THR A 87 -0.28 3.81 -11.91
C THR A 87 0.48 3.22 -10.74
N TRP A 88 0.56 3.93 -9.62
CA TRP A 88 1.36 3.54 -8.46
C TRP A 88 0.58 2.78 -7.36
N SER A 89 -0.73 2.56 -7.51
CA SER A 89 -1.47 1.63 -6.65
C SER A 89 -1.07 0.21 -7.01
N ARG A 90 -0.26 -0.44 -6.16
CA ARG A 90 0.46 -1.67 -6.54
C ARG A 90 -0.18 -2.95 -6.04
N VAL A 91 -0.63 -2.98 -4.82
CA VAL A 91 -1.32 -4.14 -4.24
C VAL A 91 -2.65 -3.67 -3.67
N ARG A 92 -3.71 -4.39 -3.99
CA ARG A 92 -5.07 -4.12 -3.54
C ARG A 92 -5.72 -5.39 -3.04
N PHE A 93 -6.42 -5.29 -1.93
CA PHE A 93 -7.21 -6.38 -1.39
C PHE A 93 -8.48 -5.83 -0.73
N ARG A 94 -9.62 -6.32 -1.21
CA ARG A 94 -10.93 -6.02 -0.66
C ARG A 94 -11.40 -7.18 0.20
N GLY A 95 -11.16 -7.09 1.49
CA GLY A 95 -11.49 -8.13 2.46
C GLY A 95 -10.93 -7.85 3.83
N TYR A 96 -11.31 -8.66 4.79
CA TYR A 96 -10.78 -8.55 6.15
C TYR A 96 -9.30 -8.91 6.17
N SER A 97 -8.52 -8.02 6.74
CA SER A 97 -7.06 -8.16 6.75
C SER A 97 -6.44 -7.42 7.92
N LEU A 98 -5.25 -7.86 8.26
CA LEU A 98 -4.38 -7.20 9.25
C LEU A 98 -3.00 -6.95 8.66
N VAL A 99 -2.32 -5.94 9.19
CA VAL A 99 -0.93 -5.65 8.82
C VAL A 99 -0.02 -5.89 10.02
N HIS A 100 0.95 -6.78 9.85
CA HIS A 100 2.00 -7.06 10.80
C HIS A 100 3.29 -6.36 10.39
N VAL A 101 3.92 -5.65 11.31
CA VAL A 101 5.16 -4.91 11.08
C VAL A 101 6.25 -5.38 12.04
N ASP A 102 7.30 -6.00 11.50
CA ASP A 102 8.51 -6.33 12.24
C ASP A 102 9.53 -5.20 12.09
N VAL A 103 10.03 -4.69 13.19
CA VAL A 103 11.02 -3.61 13.22
C VAL A 103 12.38 -4.18 13.60
N THR A 104 13.37 -4.00 12.74
CA THR A 104 14.77 -4.31 13.06
C THR A 104 15.54 -2.97 13.13
N PRO A 105 16.06 -2.57 14.29
CA PRO A 105 16.87 -1.36 14.42
C PRO A 105 18.16 -1.40 13.58
N ALA A 106 18.70 -0.23 13.24
CA ALA A 106 20.03 -0.14 12.65
C ALA A 106 21.08 -0.58 13.67
N ALA A 107 21.99 -1.44 13.24
CA ALA A 107 23.08 -1.92 14.09
C ALA A 107 24.29 -2.37 13.25
N GLY A 108 25.50 -2.22 13.78
CA GLY A 108 26.73 -2.73 13.15
C GLY A 108 26.95 -2.23 11.73
N GLY A 109 26.62 -0.98 11.42
CA GLY A 109 26.73 -0.40 10.08
C GLY A 109 25.64 -0.86 9.10
N LYS A 110 24.71 -1.70 9.52
CA LYS A 110 23.57 -2.12 8.71
C LYS A 110 22.36 -1.17 8.94
N PRO A 111 21.64 -0.76 7.88
CA PRO A 111 20.47 0.08 8.02
C PRO A 111 19.35 -0.65 8.78
N GLY A 112 18.55 0.11 9.52
CA GLY A 112 17.29 -0.38 10.07
C GLY A 112 16.31 -0.77 8.98
N ARG A 113 15.41 -1.70 9.30
CA ARG A 113 14.39 -2.18 8.37
C ARG A 113 13.04 -2.39 9.04
N LEU A 114 11.99 -2.24 8.24
CA LEU A 114 10.65 -2.67 8.55
C LEU A 114 10.30 -3.81 7.59
N LYS A 115 9.86 -4.94 8.11
CA LYS A 115 9.22 -5.99 7.32
C LYS A 115 7.71 -5.86 7.54
N VAL A 116 6.98 -5.56 6.48
CA VAL A 116 5.52 -5.38 6.49
C VAL A 116 4.90 -6.58 5.82
N ARG A 117 3.90 -7.19 6.46
CA ARG A 117 3.11 -8.29 5.91
C ARG A 117 1.64 -7.98 6.10
N ALA A 118 0.86 -8.07 5.03
CA ALA A 118 -0.60 -8.04 5.09
C ALA A 118 -1.14 -9.46 4.95
N LEU A 119 -2.04 -9.85 5.85
CA LEU A 119 -2.61 -11.18 5.94
C LEU A 119 -4.14 -11.08 5.98
N THR A 120 -4.83 -12.02 5.35
CA THR A 120 -6.28 -12.17 5.51
C THR A 120 -6.61 -12.75 6.90
N GLU A 121 -7.89 -12.77 7.26
CA GLU A 121 -8.40 -13.43 8.47
C GLU A 121 -8.05 -14.94 8.51
N ASP A 122 -7.95 -15.58 7.35
CA ASP A 122 -7.55 -16.99 7.20
C ASP A 122 -6.02 -17.17 7.14
N ASN A 123 -5.25 -16.14 7.49
CA ASN A 123 -3.78 -16.14 7.48
C ASN A 123 -3.17 -16.36 6.07
N VAL A 124 -3.88 -15.98 5.01
CA VAL A 124 -3.36 -15.98 3.64
C VAL A 124 -2.57 -14.69 3.40
N LEU A 125 -1.38 -14.81 2.82
CA LEU A 125 -0.52 -13.67 2.52
C LEU A 125 -1.12 -12.85 1.38
N VAL A 126 -1.48 -11.59 1.65
CA VAL A 126 -1.93 -10.60 0.67
C VAL A 126 -0.72 -9.87 0.06
N ASP A 127 0.19 -9.42 0.92
CA ASP A 127 1.35 -8.62 0.51
C ASP A 127 2.49 -8.77 1.52
N ASP A 128 3.70 -8.60 1.03
CA ASP A 128 4.87 -8.46 1.88
C ASP A 128 5.86 -7.45 1.28
N LEU A 129 6.45 -6.65 2.14
CA LEU A 129 7.36 -5.58 1.75
C LEU A 129 8.47 -5.40 2.78
N THR A 130 9.69 -5.18 2.31
CA THR A 130 10.78 -4.71 3.16
C THR A 130 11.04 -3.23 2.89
N ILE A 131 11.01 -2.41 3.94
CA ILE A 131 11.39 -1.00 3.86
C ILE A 131 12.68 -0.83 4.66
N ARG A 132 13.70 -0.24 4.04
CA ARG A 132 14.97 0.11 4.68
C ARG A 132 15.35 1.56 4.40
N ARG A 133 16.20 2.11 5.23
CA ARG A 133 16.77 3.46 5.05
C ARG A 133 18.28 3.36 5.15
N GLY A 134 18.92 3.32 4.00
CA GLY A 134 20.39 3.21 3.95
C GLY A 134 20.91 3.64 2.61
#